data_f3adb92778297a5e7b91bfa6be7d5a97
#
_entry.id   f3adb92778297a5e7b91bfa6be7d5a97
#
_cell.length_a   1.000
_cell.length_b   1.000
_cell.length_c   1.000
_cell.angle_alpha   90.00
_cell.angle_beta   90.00
_cell.angle_gamma   90.00
#
_symmetry.space_group_name_H-M   'P 1'
#
loop_
_entity.id
_entity.type
_entity.pdbx_description
1 polymer ?
#
loop_
_entity_poly.entity_id
_entity_poly.type
_entity_poly.pdbx_seq_one_letter_code
_entity_poly.pdbx_strand_id
1 'polypeptide(L)' 'REALASGDNKRAARLAAQAEADAELAMARARVARLRAAADAQAAENAKLRAELLGETP' A
#
# COMPACT_ATOMS: atom_id res chain seq x y z
N ARG A 1 30.05 30.63 1.64
CA ARG A 1 30.20 29.36 2.30
C ARG A 1 28.99 28.98 3.14
N GLU A 2 28.60 29.88 4.05
CA GLU A 2 27.42 29.66 4.85
C GLU A 2 26.18 29.58 3.96
N ALA A 3 26.10 30.43 2.95
CA ALA A 3 24.99 30.42 2.01
C ALA A 3 24.95 29.12 1.24
N LEU A 4 26.10 28.58 0.85
CA LEU A 4 26.20 27.34 0.12
C LEU A 4 25.80 26.16 1.01
N ALA A 5 26.30 26.14 2.24
CA ALA A 5 25.94 25.09 3.20
C ALA A 5 24.44 25.14 3.52
N SER A 6 23.89 26.34 3.65
CA SER A 6 22.46 26.51 3.89
C SER A 6 21.64 25.99 2.72
N GLY A 7 22.08 26.23 1.49
CA GLY A 7 21.42 25.73 0.29
C GLY A 7 21.44 24.20 0.23
N ASP A 8 22.58 23.60 0.58
CA ASP A 8 22.71 22.16 0.60
C ASP A 8 21.83 21.53 1.69
N ASN A 9 21.73 22.20 2.84
CA ASN A 9 20.87 21.72 3.92
C ASN A 9 19.41 21.78 3.55
N LYS A 10 19.00 22.84 2.85
CA LYS A 10 17.63 22.96 2.38
C LYS A 10 17.29 21.89 1.35
N ARG A 11 18.24 21.61 0.46
CA ARG A 11 18.07 20.58 -0.54
C ARG A 11 17.94 19.21 0.12
N ALA A 12 18.82 18.93 1.09
CA ALA A 12 18.77 17.67 1.81
C ALA A 12 17.47 17.51 2.56
N ALA A 13 16.96 18.58 3.16
CA ALA A 13 15.69 18.54 3.88
C ALA A 13 14.52 18.24 2.93
N ARG A 14 14.53 18.84 1.74
CA ARG A 14 13.48 18.59 0.75
C ARG A 14 13.52 17.16 0.23
N LEU A 15 14.72 16.64 -0.01
CA LEU A 15 14.89 15.27 -0.47
C LEU A 15 14.44 14.28 0.59
N ALA A 16 14.75 14.58 1.86
CA ALA A 16 14.32 13.73 2.96
C ALA A 16 12.80 13.73 3.10
N ALA A 17 12.17 14.91 2.98
CA ALA A 17 10.72 15.02 3.05
C ALA A 17 10.05 14.27 1.89
N GLN A 18 10.63 14.36 0.70
CA GLN A 18 10.10 13.66 -0.47
C GLN A 18 10.22 12.15 -0.28
N ALA A 19 11.36 11.68 0.22
CA ALA A 19 11.55 10.25 0.46
C ALA A 19 10.56 9.73 1.49
N GLU A 20 10.31 10.52 2.53
CA GLU A 20 9.35 10.16 3.56
C GLU A 20 7.94 10.06 3.00
N ALA A 21 7.54 11.04 2.17
CA ALA A 21 6.22 11.01 1.53
C ALA A 21 6.09 9.83 0.59
N ASP A 22 7.14 9.51 -0.17
CA ASP A 22 7.13 8.36 -1.07
C ASP A 22 7.00 7.06 -0.29
N ALA A 23 7.67 6.95 0.85
CA ALA A 23 7.58 5.77 1.70
C ALA A 23 6.17 5.61 2.27
N GLU A 24 5.55 6.71 2.70
CA GLU A 24 4.19 6.69 3.21
C GLU A 24 3.20 6.24 2.14
N LEU A 25 3.38 6.73 0.92
CA LEU A 25 2.54 6.33 -0.21
C LEU A 25 2.71 4.85 -0.52
N ALA A 26 3.95 4.37 -0.51
CA ALA A 26 4.23 2.95 -0.76
C ALA A 26 3.56 2.07 0.29
N MET A 27 3.63 2.48 1.55
CA MET A 27 2.98 1.73 2.63
C MET A 27 1.46 1.74 2.51
N ALA A 28 0.89 2.88 2.11
CA ALA A 28 -0.55 2.99 1.90
C ALA A 28 -1.02 2.08 0.76
N ARG A 29 -0.27 2.06 -0.33
CA ARG A 29 -0.58 1.20 -1.47
C ARG A 29 -0.47 -0.28 -1.10
N ALA A 30 0.54 -0.64 -0.31
CA ALA A 30 0.71 -2.01 0.14
C ALA A 30 -0.45 -2.43 1.04
N ARG A 31 -0.92 -1.54 1.90
CA ARG A 31 -2.06 -1.81 2.76
C ARG A 31 -3.32 -2.05 1.94
N VAL A 32 -3.57 -1.20 0.94
CA VAL A 32 -4.73 -1.37 0.06
C VAL A 32 -4.65 -2.70 -0.68
N ALA A 33 -3.46 -3.05 -1.19
CA ALA A 33 -3.28 -4.32 -1.89
C ALA A 33 -3.58 -5.51 -0.98
N ARG A 34 -3.12 -5.47 0.28
CA ARG A 34 -3.41 -6.53 1.23
C ARG A 34 -4.89 -6.65 1.56
N LEU A 35 -5.56 -5.50 1.72
CA LEU A 35 -6.99 -5.50 2.01
C LEU A 35 -7.81 -6.05 0.84
N ARG A 36 -7.42 -5.70 -0.38
CA ARG A 36 -8.07 -6.23 -1.57
C ARG A 36 -7.87 -7.73 -1.70
N ALA A 37 -6.64 -8.18 -1.46
CA ALA A 37 -6.36 -9.62 -1.51
C ALA A 37 -7.18 -10.38 -0.47
N ALA A 38 -7.31 -9.84 0.73
CA ALA A 38 -8.11 -10.45 1.78
C ALA A 38 -9.58 -10.48 1.40
N ALA A 39 -10.10 -9.39 0.82
CA ALA A 39 -11.49 -9.33 0.38
C ALA A 39 -11.75 -10.32 -0.75
N ASP A 40 -10.83 -10.43 -1.70
CA ASP A 40 -10.96 -11.38 -2.81
C ASP A 40 -10.94 -12.82 -2.31
N ALA A 41 -10.07 -13.12 -1.34
CA ALA A 41 -10.00 -14.45 -0.75
C ALA A 41 -11.31 -14.78 -0.02
N GLN A 42 -11.86 -13.81 0.70
CA GLN A 42 -13.12 -14.00 1.41
C GLN A 42 -14.28 -14.22 0.44
N ALA A 43 -14.31 -13.46 -0.66
CA ALA A 43 -15.33 -13.60 -1.68
C ALA A 43 -15.27 -14.99 -2.33
N ALA A 44 -14.05 -15.47 -2.61
CA ALA A 44 -13.86 -16.79 -3.19
C ALA A 44 -14.33 -17.88 -2.23
N GLU A 45 -14.00 -17.74 -0.94
CA GLU A 45 -14.44 -18.69 0.06
C GLU A 45 -15.96 -18.69 0.22
N ASN A 46 -16.57 -17.50 0.19
CA ASN A 46 -18.02 -17.38 0.27
C ASN A 46 -18.70 -18.04 -0.93
N ALA A 47 -18.15 -17.86 -2.12
CA ALA A 47 -18.69 -18.51 -3.33
C ALA A 47 -18.61 -20.03 -3.24
N LYS A 48 -17.49 -20.52 -2.73
CA LYS A 48 -17.28 -21.95 -2.54
C LYS A 48 -18.29 -22.53 -1.54
N LEU A 49 -18.47 -21.85 -0.42
CA LEU A 49 -19.42 -22.29 0.60
C LEU A 49 -20.84 -22.29 0.07
N ARG A 50 -21.19 -21.28 -0.71
CA ARG A 50 -22.51 -21.18 -1.32
C ARG A 50 -22.76 -22.37 -2.26
N ALA A 51 -21.75 -22.66 -3.08
CA ALA A 51 -21.87 -23.79 -4.01
C ALA A 51 -22.05 -25.11 -3.26
N GLU A 52 -21.31 -25.30 -2.19
CA GLU A 52 -21.40 -26.50 -1.37
C GLU A 52 -22.77 -26.62 -0.71
N LEU A 53 -23.25 -25.50 -0.13
CA LEU A 53 -24.53 -25.49 0.55
C LEU A 53 -25.73 -25.71 -0.39
N LEU A 54 -25.62 -25.21 -1.62
CA LEU A 54 -26.66 -25.34 -2.62
C LEU A 54 -26.53 -26.59 -3.49
N GLY A 55 -25.44 -27.35 -3.26
CA GLY A 55 -25.20 -28.54 -4.05
C GLY A 55 -24.78 -28.23 -5.49
N GLU A 56 -24.21 -27.06 -5.73
CA GLU A 56 -23.80 -26.61 -7.06
C GLU A 56 -22.34 -26.95 -7.37
N THR A 57 -21.86 -28.00 -6.81
CA THR A 57 -20.48 -28.42 -7.08
C THR A 57 -20.39 -29.08 -8.44
N PRO A 58 -19.36 -28.74 -9.23
CA PRO A 58 -19.14 -29.39 -10.51
C PRO A 58 -18.74 -30.84 -10.39
#